data_f526bd04648c9d2ca731d11c3d665a70
#
_entry.id   f526bd04648c9d2ca731d11c3d665a70
#
_cell.length_a   1.000
_cell.length_b   1.000
_cell.length_c   1.000
_cell.angle_alpha   90.00
_cell.angle_beta   90.00
_cell.angle_gamma   90.00
#
_symmetry.space_group_name_H-M   'P 1'
#
loop_
_entity.id
_entity.type
_entity.pdbx_description
1 polymer ?
#
loop_
_entity_poly.entity_id
_entity_poly.type
_entity_poly.pdbx_seq_one_letter_code
_entity_poly.pdbx_strand_id
1 'polypeptide(L)'
;MKVISLGWGTQSFTLAAMVALGELEKVDAAIHADTTHESSWTYSFAKKYIKWLEDRGVKVVTVKPPMNKLKSFDEWNGVYIPAYTTDGVSKGQLRRQCTGHWKIAPIRRRLQKIRNKERVEMWIGITIDEARRMNVSQVKYIENRYPLIERGMTRNDCLVWLKNNGIDIPKRSSCVFCPFHTKAGWREIRESKVDWKQAVKHDLAIRKIRPPYDLFVCNQRKPLAKCDFDNLEDKGQMRLVD
;
A
#
# COMPACT_ATOMS: atom_id res chain seq x y z
N MET A 1 1.95 -24.61 3.98
CA MET A 1 2.68 -23.37 4.34
C MET A 1 1.69 -22.23 4.44
N LYS A 2 1.66 -21.49 5.57
CA LYS A 2 0.75 -20.36 5.82
C LYS A 2 1.53 -19.06 5.85
N VAL A 3 1.10 -18.04 5.11
CA VAL A 3 1.81 -16.75 5.06
C VAL A 3 0.85 -15.57 5.05
N ILE A 4 1.24 -14.47 5.68
CA ILE A 4 0.50 -13.21 5.66
C ILE A 4 1.08 -12.29 4.57
N SER A 5 0.22 -11.71 3.73
CA SER A 5 0.59 -10.57 2.87
C SER A 5 0.56 -9.29 3.71
N LEU A 6 1.74 -8.87 4.22
CA LEU A 6 1.87 -7.73 5.13
C LEU A 6 2.10 -6.43 4.35
N GLY A 7 1.15 -5.52 4.42
CA GLY A 7 1.24 -4.22 3.74
C GLY A 7 1.48 -3.03 4.68
N TRP A 8 1.65 -3.27 6.00
CA TRP A 8 1.77 -2.25 7.05
C TRP A 8 0.58 -1.28 7.16
N GLY A 9 -0.53 -1.57 6.49
CA GLY A 9 -1.80 -0.87 6.70
C GLY A 9 -2.61 -1.52 7.82
N THR A 10 -3.65 -0.83 8.30
CA THR A 10 -4.46 -1.25 9.45
C THR A 10 -4.84 -2.73 9.42
N GLN A 11 -5.52 -3.20 8.38
CA GLN A 11 -6.05 -4.56 8.36
C GLN A 11 -4.94 -5.63 8.30
N SER A 12 -3.95 -5.47 7.42
CA SER A 12 -2.87 -6.46 7.28
C SER A 12 -1.96 -6.51 8.50
N PHE A 13 -1.79 -5.38 9.19
CA PHE A 13 -1.03 -5.32 10.43
C PHE A 13 -1.84 -5.91 11.60
N THR A 14 -3.14 -5.61 11.72
CA THR A 14 -4.02 -6.25 12.72
C THR A 14 -3.96 -7.77 12.59
N LEU A 15 -4.04 -8.29 11.37
CA LEU A 15 -3.94 -9.72 11.11
C LEU A 15 -2.63 -10.33 11.64
N ALA A 16 -1.49 -9.69 11.36
CA ALA A 16 -0.19 -10.13 11.86
C ALA A 16 -0.08 -10.00 13.39
N ALA A 17 -0.64 -8.94 13.97
CA ALA A 17 -0.66 -8.72 15.40
C ALA A 17 -1.53 -9.73 16.15
N MET A 18 -2.68 -10.12 15.59
CA MET A 18 -3.52 -11.18 16.17
C MET A 18 -2.80 -12.55 16.20
N VAL A 19 -2.02 -12.85 15.16
CA VAL A 19 -1.15 -14.05 15.18
C VAL A 19 -0.08 -13.92 16.26
N ALA A 20 0.55 -12.76 16.39
CA ALA A 20 1.60 -12.50 17.38
C ALA A 20 1.09 -12.59 18.84
N LEU A 21 -0.19 -12.27 19.07
CA LEU A 21 -0.83 -12.39 20.39
C LEU A 21 -1.54 -13.75 20.62
N GLY A 22 -1.45 -14.68 19.67
CA GLY A 22 -2.01 -16.02 19.80
C GLY A 22 -3.54 -16.12 19.61
N GLU A 23 -4.18 -15.06 19.12
CA GLU A 23 -5.61 -15.07 18.80
C GLU A 23 -5.94 -15.77 17.47
N LEU A 24 -4.94 -15.91 16.61
CA LEU A 24 -4.99 -16.67 15.37
C LEU A 24 -3.88 -17.73 15.37
N GLU A 25 -4.07 -18.76 14.56
CA GLU A 25 -3.08 -19.82 14.39
C GLU A 25 -1.74 -19.29 13.87
N LYS A 26 -0.65 -19.99 14.17
CA LYS A 26 0.69 -19.62 13.74
C LYS A 26 0.83 -19.66 12.22
N VAL A 27 1.61 -18.72 11.70
CA VAL A 27 1.99 -18.63 10.28
C VAL A 27 3.50 -18.82 10.13
N ASP A 28 3.93 -19.31 8.97
CA ASP A 28 5.35 -19.52 8.67
C ASP A 28 6.10 -18.20 8.44
N ALA A 29 5.41 -17.19 7.91
CA ALA A 29 5.96 -15.84 7.74
C ALA A 29 4.88 -14.79 7.43
N ALA A 30 5.18 -13.53 7.75
CA ALA A 30 4.53 -12.34 7.22
C ALA A 30 5.46 -11.72 6.14
N ILE A 31 4.99 -11.65 4.90
CA ILE A 31 5.81 -11.19 3.76
C ILE A 31 5.39 -9.78 3.37
N HIS A 32 6.32 -8.84 3.49
CA HIS A 32 6.18 -7.45 3.04
C HIS A 32 6.88 -7.24 1.70
N ALA A 33 6.19 -6.64 0.73
CA ALA A 33 6.79 -6.18 -0.51
C ALA A 33 7.11 -4.68 -0.37
N ASP A 34 8.37 -4.37 -0.12
CA ASP A 34 8.88 -3.00 -0.07
C ASP A 34 9.01 -2.44 -1.50
N THR A 35 8.19 -1.47 -1.83
CA THR A 35 8.22 -0.78 -3.12
C THR A 35 9.36 0.24 -3.23
N THR A 36 10.12 0.47 -2.15
CA THR A 36 11.12 1.54 -1.98
C THR A 36 10.56 2.97 -2.05
N HIS A 37 9.25 3.11 -2.13
CA HIS A 37 8.55 4.37 -2.31
C HIS A 37 7.40 4.58 -1.31
N GLU A 38 7.33 3.74 -0.27
CA GLU A 38 6.35 3.93 0.79
C GLU A 38 6.64 5.25 1.55
N SER A 39 5.63 5.81 2.20
CA SER A 39 5.78 7.00 3.02
C SER A 39 6.71 6.78 4.20
N SER A 40 7.38 7.83 4.66
CA SER A 40 8.33 7.80 5.78
C SER A 40 7.72 7.22 7.06
N TRP A 41 6.43 7.52 7.34
CA TRP A 41 5.74 6.94 8.49
C TRP A 41 5.51 5.43 8.35
N THR A 42 5.30 4.90 7.13
CA THR A 42 5.19 3.44 6.91
C THR A 42 6.50 2.76 7.26
N TYR A 43 7.63 3.32 6.85
CA TYR A 43 8.95 2.78 7.20
C TYR A 43 9.23 2.86 8.71
N SER A 44 8.89 3.99 9.34
CA SER A 44 9.06 4.16 10.79
C SER A 44 8.21 3.17 11.58
N PHE A 45 6.95 2.98 11.17
CA PHE A 45 6.05 2.00 11.76
C PHE A 45 6.57 0.57 11.57
N ALA A 46 6.98 0.21 10.37
CA ALA A 46 7.55 -1.10 10.06
C ALA A 46 8.81 -1.37 10.92
N LYS A 47 9.72 -0.40 11.03
CA LYS A 47 10.93 -0.52 11.85
C LYS A 47 10.60 -0.84 13.32
N LYS A 48 9.59 -0.18 13.91
CA LYS A 48 9.14 -0.44 15.28
C LYS A 48 8.54 -1.85 15.41
N TYR A 49 7.67 -2.23 14.50
CA TYR A 49 6.84 -3.42 14.66
C TYR A 49 7.40 -4.70 14.05
N ILE A 50 8.44 -4.66 13.22
CA ILE A 50 9.14 -5.89 12.77
C ILE A 50 9.69 -6.65 13.98
N LYS A 51 10.47 -5.98 14.81
CA LYS A 51 11.02 -6.61 16.02
C LYS A 51 9.92 -7.10 16.97
N TRP A 52 8.87 -6.30 17.17
CA TRP A 52 7.74 -6.66 18.01
C TRP A 52 7.03 -7.95 17.56
N LEU A 53 6.86 -8.14 16.24
CA LEU A 53 6.29 -9.33 15.64
C LEU A 53 7.24 -10.54 15.77
N GLU A 54 8.52 -10.35 15.50
CA GLU A 54 9.55 -11.41 15.57
C GLU A 54 9.77 -11.90 16.99
N ASP A 55 9.81 -11.03 17.99
CA ASP A 55 9.89 -11.37 19.40
C ASP A 55 8.68 -12.23 19.87
N ARG A 56 7.58 -12.23 19.10
CA ARG A 56 6.36 -13.02 19.34
C ARG A 56 6.17 -14.20 18.37
N GLY A 57 7.24 -14.56 17.66
CA GLY A 57 7.28 -15.74 16.78
C GLY A 57 6.71 -15.53 15.38
N VAL A 58 6.38 -14.30 14.98
CA VAL A 58 5.94 -13.99 13.61
C VAL A 58 7.14 -13.53 12.80
N LYS A 59 7.72 -14.42 12.00
CA LYS A 59 8.85 -14.10 11.11
C LYS A 59 8.43 -13.10 10.05
N VAL A 60 9.11 -11.95 9.97
CA VAL A 60 8.87 -10.94 8.94
C VAL A 60 9.91 -11.06 7.81
N VAL A 61 9.43 -11.16 6.57
CA VAL A 61 10.28 -11.26 5.38
C VAL A 61 10.00 -10.09 4.46
N THR A 62 10.97 -9.21 4.28
CA THR A 62 10.87 -8.11 3.32
C THR A 62 11.43 -8.55 1.97
N VAL A 63 10.64 -8.34 0.91
CA VAL A 63 11.03 -8.58 -0.48
C VAL A 63 10.97 -7.28 -1.27
N LYS A 64 11.83 -7.15 -2.27
CA LYS A 64 11.87 -5.98 -3.17
C LYS A 64 11.67 -6.40 -4.62
N PRO A 65 11.11 -5.55 -5.47
CA PRO A 65 11.19 -5.72 -6.91
C PRO A 65 12.66 -5.81 -7.34
N PRO A 66 13.00 -6.48 -8.46
CA PRO A 66 14.35 -6.45 -9.01
C PRO A 66 14.79 -5.02 -9.31
N MET A 67 16.07 -4.71 -9.08
CA MET A 67 16.63 -3.37 -9.27
C MET A 67 16.37 -2.78 -10.67
N ASN A 68 16.43 -3.61 -11.73
CA ASN A 68 16.10 -3.20 -13.09
C ASN A 68 14.63 -2.80 -13.31
N LYS A 69 13.73 -3.14 -12.37
CA LYS A 69 12.32 -2.73 -12.36
C LYS A 69 12.02 -1.63 -11.36
N LEU A 70 12.99 -1.29 -10.51
CA LEU A 70 12.98 -0.17 -9.57
C LEU A 70 13.79 1.02 -10.08
N LYS A 71 14.39 0.90 -11.27
CA LYS A 71 15.05 2.04 -11.90
C LYS A 71 14.13 3.25 -11.82
N SER A 72 14.71 4.38 -11.49
CA SER A 72 13.99 5.64 -11.38
C SER A 72 13.10 5.81 -12.61
N PHE A 73 11.98 6.48 -12.45
CA PHE A 73 11.08 6.78 -13.57
C PHE A 73 11.79 7.44 -14.74
N ASP A 74 12.95 8.07 -14.49
CA ASP A 74 13.82 8.72 -15.47
C ASP A 74 14.47 7.74 -16.47
N GLU A 75 14.56 6.45 -16.11
CA GLU A 75 15.19 5.42 -16.95
C GLU A 75 14.18 4.42 -17.53
N TRP A 76 12.87 4.69 -17.38
CA TRP A 76 11.83 3.71 -17.65
C TRP A 76 11.00 4.03 -18.89
N ASN A 77 10.95 3.08 -19.84
CA ASN A 77 10.01 3.14 -20.97
C ASN A 77 8.55 2.82 -20.59
N GLY A 78 8.21 2.81 -19.30
CA GLY A 78 6.85 2.44 -18.85
C GLY A 78 6.45 2.98 -17.49
N VAL A 79 5.29 3.60 -17.41
CA VAL A 79 4.69 4.06 -16.16
C VAL A 79 3.74 3.01 -15.64
N TYR A 80 4.10 2.33 -14.52
CA TYR A 80 3.27 1.28 -13.90
C TYR A 80 2.21 1.82 -12.94
N ILE A 81 2.31 3.08 -12.53
CA ILE A 81 1.30 3.72 -11.68
C ILE A 81 0.11 4.18 -12.53
N PRO A 82 -1.11 4.26 -11.96
CA PRO A 82 -2.29 4.74 -12.65
C PRO A 82 -2.31 6.27 -12.77
N ALA A 83 -1.26 6.85 -13.39
CA ALA A 83 -1.15 8.29 -13.58
C ALA A 83 -2.31 8.84 -14.40
N TYR A 84 -2.76 10.04 -14.08
CA TYR A 84 -3.76 10.76 -14.85
C TYR A 84 -3.11 11.33 -16.11
N THR A 85 -3.85 11.32 -17.22
CA THR A 85 -3.36 11.74 -18.52
C THR A 85 -4.18 12.89 -19.08
N THR A 86 -3.53 13.79 -19.86
CA THR A 86 -4.21 14.75 -20.73
C THR A 86 -3.29 15.18 -21.87
N ASP A 87 -3.89 15.49 -23.02
CA ASP A 87 -3.27 16.15 -24.17
C ASP A 87 -3.72 17.62 -24.31
N GLY A 88 -4.42 18.13 -23.28
CA GLY A 88 -5.05 19.46 -23.29
C GLY A 88 -6.54 19.41 -23.61
N VAL A 89 -7.03 18.39 -24.31
CA VAL A 89 -8.42 18.18 -24.69
C VAL A 89 -8.97 16.94 -23.98
N SER A 90 -8.38 15.80 -24.25
CA SER A 90 -8.79 14.51 -23.71
C SER A 90 -8.23 14.29 -22.30
N LYS A 91 -9.00 13.59 -21.47
CA LYS A 91 -8.64 13.25 -20.09
C LYS A 91 -8.78 11.75 -19.88
N GLY A 92 -7.77 11.13 -19.28
CA GLY A 92 -7.76 9.70 -19.00
C GLY A 92 -6.98 9.34 -17.75
N GLN A 93 -6.78 8.04 -17.55
CA GLN A 93 -5.95 7.48 -16.50
C GLN A 93 -5.30 6.19 -17.00
N LEU A 94 -4.02 6.00 -16.69
CA LEU A 94 -3.31 4.77 -17.04
C LEU A 94 -3.81 3.59 -16.21
N ARG A 95 -3.69 2.39 -16.78
CA ARG A 95 -4.00 1.16 -16.05
C ARG A 95 -3.02 0.96 -14.88
N ARG A 96 -3.55 0.58 -13.72
CA ARG A 96 -2.76 0.25 -12.54
C ARG A 96 -2.01 -1.07 -12.73
N GLN A 97 -0.69 -1.02 -12.77
CA GLN A 97 0.19 -2.20 -12.91
C GLN A 97 1.15 -2.36 -11.72
N CYS A 98 1.39 -1.30 -10.94
CA CYS A 98 2.33 -1.29 -9.82
C CYS A 98 2.06 -2.40 -8.80
N THR A 99 0.80 -2.72 -8.48
CA THR A 99 0.47 -3.81 -7.55
C THR A 99 1.00 -5.16 -8.05
N GLY A 100 0.81 -5.47 -9.34
CA GLY A 100 1.30 -6.71 -9.94
C GLY A 100 2.83 -6.79 -9.93
N HIS A 101 3.48 -5.74 -10.44
CA HIS A 101 4.92 -5.74 -10.65
C HIS A 101 5.74 -5.50 -9.37
N TRP A 102 5.27 -4.63 -8.48
CA TRP A 102 6.07 -4.20 -7.32
C TRP A 102 5.70 -4.92 -6.01
N LYS A 103 4.50 -5.50 -5.93
CA LYS A 103 4.05 -6.21 -4.72
C LYS A 103 3.83 -7.70 -4.97
N ILE A 104 2.95 -8.08 -5.88
CA ILE A 104 2.56 -9.48 -6.09
C ILE A 104 3.73 -10.32 -6.65
N ALA A 105 4.40 -9.84 -7.71
CA ALA A 105 5.47 -10.60 -8.35
C ALA A 105 6.69 -10.87 -7.43
N PRO A 106 7.19 -9.91 -6.62
CA PRO A 106 8.23 -10.19 -5.63
C PRO A 106 7.82 -11.21 -4.58
N ILE A 107 6.58 -11.12 -4.05
CA ILE A 107 6.06 -12.08 -3.08
C ILE A 107 6.00 -13.47 -3.71
N ARG A 108 5.42 -13.61 -4.89
CA ARG A 108 5.33 -14.91 -5.60
C ARG A 108 6.70 -15.54 -5.85
N ARG A 109 7.69 -14.74 -6.25
CA ARG A 109 9.08 -15.24 -6.43
C ARG A 109 9.68 -15.73 -5.11
N ARG A 110 9.44 -15.03 -4.02
CA ARG A 110 9.90 -15.47 -2.70
C ARG A 110 9.22 -16.77 -2.29
N LEU A 111 7.91 -16.86 -2.44
CA LEU A 111 7.14 -18.06 -2.12
C LEU A 111 7.64 -19.27 -2.91
N GLN A 112 7.90 -19.14 -4.21
CA GLN A 112 8.43 -20.24 -5.01
C GLN A 112 9.75 -20.80 -4.46
N LYS A 113 10.59 -19.93 -3.88
CA LYS A 113 11.88 -20.36 -3.31
C LYS A 113 11.74 -21.08 -1.97
N ILE A 114 10.72 -20.76 -1.17
CA ILE A 114 10.64 -21.24 0.22
C ILE A 114 9.57 -22.31 0.47
N ARG A 115 8.61 -22.52 -0.46
CA ARG A 115 7.47 -23.39 -0.25
C ARG A 115 7.73 -24.91 -0.31
N ASN A 116 8.92 -25.37 -0.70
CA ASN A 116 9.27 -26.80 -0.83
C ASN A 116 8.20 -27.64 -1.57
N LYS A 117 7.66 -27.11 -2.69
CA LYS A 117 6.55 -27.69 -3.48
C LYS A 117 5.19 -27.78 -2.73
N GLU A 118 5.09 -27.35 -1.49
CA GLU A 118 3.83 -27.30 -0.73
C GLU A 118 2.85 -26.25 -1.32
N ARG A 119 1.57 -26.42 -1.02
CA ARG A 119 0.57 -25.37 -1.21
C ARG A 119 0.78 -24.25 -0.20
N VAL A 120 0.46 -23.04 -0.62
CA VAL A 120 0.59 -21.82 0.19
C VAL A 120 -0.80 -21.26 0.47
N GLU A 121 -1.18 -21.20 1.73
CA GLU A 121 -2.34 -20.46 2.20
C GLU A 121 -1.91 -19.01 2.44
N MET A 122 -2.39 -18.12 1.59
CA MET A 122 -2.06 -16.68 1.63
C MET A 122 -3.14 -15.91 2.39
N TRP A 123 -2.82 -15.44 3.57
CA TRP A 123 -3.70 -14.62 4.38
C TRP A 123 -3.65 -13.16 3.95
N ILE A 124 -4.80 -12.62 3.59
CA ILE A 124 -4.94 -11.26 3.09
C ILE A 124 -5.81 -10.45 4.06
N GLY A 125 -5.28 -9.32 4.52
CA GLY A 125 -5.97 -8.40 5.42
C GLY A 125 -7.05 -7.62 4.67
N ILE A 126 -8.18 -8.26 4.40
CA ILE A 126 -9.41 -7.67 3.85
C ILE A 126 -10.50 -7.87 4.90
N THR A 127 -11.27 -6.84 5.18
CA THR A 127 -12.38 -6.78 6.13
C THR A 127 -13.73 -6.82 5.40
N ILE A 128 -14.84 -7.00 6.11
CA ILE A 128 -16.20 -7.13 5.54
C ILE A 128 -16.55 -5.94 4.66
N ASP A 129 -16.24 -4.73 5.10
CA ASP A 129 -16.46 -3.49 4.35
C ASP A 129 -15.68 -3.41 3.01
N GLU A 130 -14.69 -4.28 2.83
CA GLU A 130 -13.92 -4.45 1.59
C GLU A 130 -14.13 -5.81 0.91
N ALA A 131 -15.13 -6.61 1.30
CA ALA A 131 -15.32 -7.99 0.84
C ALA A 131 -15.38 -8.14 -0.70
N ARG A 132 -15.85 -7.10 -1.43
CA ARG A 132 -15.81 -7.05 -2.91
C ARG A 132 -14.40 -7.16 -3.51
N ARG A 133 -13.34 -7.02 -2.72
CA ARG A 133 -11.93 -7.19 -3.13
C ARG A 133 -11.45 -8.63 -3.03
N MET A 134 -12.23 -9.51 -2.44
CA MET A 134 -11.91 -10.95 -2.38
C MET A 134 -11.79 -11.50 -3.79
N ASN A 135 -10.83 -12.36 -3.98
CA ASN A 135 -10.64 -13.07 -5.24
C ASN A 135 -9.97 -14.42 -5.00
N VAL A 136 -10.23 -15.34 -5.91
CA VAL A 136 -9.53 -16.64 -5.95
C VAL A 136 -8.17 -16.42 -6.59
N SER A 137 -7.13 -17.05 -6.03
CA SER A 137 -5.81 -16.97 -6.62
C SER A 137 -5.78 -17.67 -7.98
N GLN A 138 -5.24 -17.00 -9.00
CA GLN A 138 -4.99 -17.61 -10.31
C GLN A 138 -3.70 -18.48 -10.33
N VAL A 139 -2.99 -18.58 -9.21
CA VAL A 139 -1.76 -19.36 -9.08
C VAL A 139 -2.09 -20.68 -8.38
N LYS A 140 -1.94 -21.80 -9.08
CA LYS A 140 -2.36 -23.14 -8.66
C LYS A 140 -1.88 -23.57 -7.25
N TYR A 141 -0.74 -23.07 -6.80
CA TYR A 141 -0.19 -23.43 -5.48
C TYR A 141 -0.50 -22.39 -4.39
N ILE A 142 -1.25 -21.31 -4.68
CA ILE A 142 -1.65 -20.30 -3.70
C ILE A 142 -3.16 -20.35 -3.53
N GLU A 143 -3.60 -20.47 -2.31
CA GLU A 143 -4.99 -20.33 -1.88
C GLU A 143 -5.12 -19.07 -1.01
N ASN A 144 -6.02 -18.16 -1.38
CA ASN A 144 -6.25 -16.94 -0.62
C ASN A 144 -7.23 -17.23 0.52
N ARG A 145 -6.87 -16.76 1.73
CA ARG A 145 -7.73 -16.82 2.92
C ARG A 145 -7.91 -15.41 3.51
N TYR A 146 -9.03 -15.18 4.13
CA TYR A 146 -9.44 -13.85 4.63
C TYR A 146 -9.87 -13.91 6.10
N PRO A 147 -8.95 -14.14 7.05
CA PRO A 147 -9.30 -14.40 8.44
C PRO A 147 -10.08 -13.28 9.15
N LEU A 148 -9.89 -12.00 8.72
CA LEU A 148 -10.68 -10.91 9.29
C LEU A 148 -12.14 -10.95 8.84
N ILE A 149 -12.43 -11.42 7.62
CA ILE A 149 -13.81 -11.65 7.16
C ILE A 149 -14.42 -12.85 7.89
N GLU A 150 -13.67 -13.94 8.04
CA GLU A 150 -14.10 -15.12 8.80
C GLU A 150 -14.48 -14.77 10.24
N ARG A 151 -13.85 -13.77 10.82
CA ARG A 151 -14.13 -13.22 12.16
C ARG A 151 -15.19 -12.13 12.18
N GLY A 152 -15.80 -11.80 11.06
CA GLY A 152 -16.82 -10.77 10.99
C GLY A 152 -16.31 -9.35 11.18
N MET A 153 -15.00 -9.07 11.02
CA MET A 153 -14.40 -7.79 11.35
C MET A 153 -14.52 -6.75 10.23
N THR A 154 -14.89 -5.54 10.61
CA THR A 154 -14.79 -4.34 9.81
C THR A 154 -13.42 -3.67 9.98
N ARG A 155 -13.12 -2.66 9.17
CA ARG A 155 -11.92 -1.84 9.38
C ARG A 155 -11.95 -1.12 10.74
N ASN A 156 -13.13 -0.67 11.17
CA ASN A 156 -13.28 -0.02 12.48
C ASN A 156 -12.96 -0.99 13.62
N ASP A 157 -13.41 -2.25 13.52
CA ASP A 157 -13.07 -3.26 14.52
C ASP A 157 -11.57 -3.51 14.61
N CYS A 158 -10.85 -3.46 13.48
CA CYS A 158 -9.38 -3.51 13.49
C CYS A 158 -8.76 -2.33 14.25
N LEU A 159 -9.29 -1.11 14.09
CA LEU A 159 -8.81 0.07 14.81
C LEU A 159 -9.05 -0.05 16.32
N VAL A 160 -10.27 -0.45 16.70
CA VAL A 160 -10.66 -0.67 18.11
C VAL A 160 -9.80 -1.78 18.72
N TRP A 161 -9.60 -2.88 17.99
CA TRP A 161 -8.79 -4.00 18.44
C TRP A 161 -7.33 -3.59 18.72
N LEU A 162 -6.70 -2.86 17.79
CA LEU A 162 -5.33 -2.35 17.98
C LEU A 162 -5.25 -1.45 19.21
N LYS A 163 -6.20 -0.52 19.37
CA LYS A 163 -6.25 0.40 20.51
C LYS A 163 -6.40 -0.36 21.84
N ASN A 164 -7.29 -1.33 21.91
CA ASN A 164 -7.55 -2.11 23.11
C ASN A 164 -6.35 -2.97 23.55
N ASN A 165 -5.51 -3.35 22.59
CA ASN A 165 -4.26 -4.09 22.85
C ASN A 165 -3.04 -3.16 23.06
N GLY A 166 -3.23 -1.84 23.19
CA GLY A 166 -2.13 -0.90 23.39
C GLY A 166 -1.14 -0.81 22.22
N ILE A 167 -1.61 -1.13 21.00
CA ILE A 167 -0.81 -1.16 19.77
C ILE A 167 -1.10 0.10 18.96
N ASP A 168 -0.04 0.74 18.43
CA ASP A 168 -0.21 1.93 17.61
C ASP A 168 -1.05 1.63 16.36
N ILE A 169 -1.87 2.58 15.98
CA ILE A 169 -2.66 2.50 14.75
C ILE A 169 -1.79 2.98 13.58
N PRO A 170 -1.51 2.13 12.57
CA PRO A 170 -0.76 2.57 11.41
C PRO A 170 -1.54 3.58 10.58
N LYS A 171 -0.86 4.61 10.10
CA LYS A 171 -1.39 5.46 9.04
C LYS A 171 -1.61 4.64 7.76
N ARG A 172 -2.33 5.19 6.80
CA ARG A 172 -2.54 4.53 5.51
C ARG A 172 -1.22 4.23 4.81
N SER A 173 -0.90 2.96 4.60
CA SER A 173 0.27 2.53 3.83
C SER A 173 0.04 2.79 2.33
N SER A 174 0.90 3.58 1.71
CA SER A 174 0.88 3.87 0.28
C SER A 174 2.20 4.48 -0.17
N CYS A 175 2.53 4.34 -1.47
CA CYS A 175 3.65 5.07 -2.05
C CYS A 175 3.39 6.58 -1.98
N VAL A 176 4.43 7.37 -1.75
CA VAL A 176 4.34 8.83 -1.59
C VAL A 176 3.73 9.55 -2.80
N PHE A 177 3.87 8.99 -4.00
CA PHE A 177 3.33 9.53 -5.25
C PHE A 177 2.10 8.77 -5.77
N CYS A 178 1.40 8.02 -4.93
CA CYS A 178 0.26 7.20 -5.38
C CYS A 178 -0.87 8.08 -5.93
N PRO A 179 -1.31 7.90 -7.20
CA PRO A 179 -2.41 8.69 -7.75
C PRO A 179 -3.75 8.51 -7.05
N PHE A 180 -3.88 7.48 -6.22
CA PHE A 180 -5.08 7.22 -5.42
C PHE A 180 -5.06 7.88 -4.02
N HIS A 181 -4.16 8.84 -3.79
CA HIS A 181 -4.29 9.69 -2.62
C HIS A 181 -5.55 10.56 -2.74
N THR A 182 -6.29 10.64 -1.64
CA THR A 182 -7.35 11.65 -1.45
C THR A 182 -6.71 13.01 -1.20
N LYS A 183 -7.50 14.09 -1.21
CA LYS A 183 -7.00 15.42 -0.80
C LYS A 183 -6.36 15.37 0.59
N ALA A 184 -7.00 14.71 1.56
CA ALA A 184 -6.44 14.52 2.90
C ALA A 184 -5.11 13.75 2.86
N GLY A 185 -5.02 12.66 2.08
CA GLY A 185 -3.77 11.91 1.91
C GLY A 185 -2.65 12.75 1.31
N TRP A 186 -2.94 13.63 0.34
CA TRP A 186 -1.95 14.56 -0.19
C TRP A 186 -1.50 15.61 0.82
N ARG A 187 -2.42 16.09 1.71
CA ARG A 187 -2.02 16.97 2.82
C ARG A 187 -1.07 16.26 3.77
N GLU A 188 -1.38 15.02 4.16
CA GLU A 188 -0.49 14.20 4.99
C GLU A 188 0.91 14.03 4.37
N ILE A 189 0.99 13.73 3.05
CA ILE A 189 2.28 13.64 2.36
C ILE A 189 3.02 15.00 2.39
N ARG A 190 2.29 16.12 2.24
CA ARG A 190 2.86 17.48 2.26
C ARG A 190 3.43 17.89 3.63
N GLU A 191 2.93 17.32 4.74
CA GLU A 191 3.49 17.52 6.08
C GLU A 191 4.93 17.02 6.21
N SER A 192 5.28 15.93 5.53
CA SER A 192 6.63 15.40 5.48
C SER A 192 7.41 16.03 4.33
N LYS A 193 8.36 16.93 4.64
CA LYS A 193 9.21 17.58 3.63
C LYS A 193 9.93 16.56 2.72
N VAL A 194 10.33 15.42 3.29
CA VAL A 194 11.04 14.37 2.54
C VAL A 194 10.09 13.67 1.56
N ASP A 195 8.92 13.26 2.05
CA ASP A 195 7.92 12.54 1.24
C ASP A 195 7.36 13.46 0.13
N TRP A 196 7.08 14.71 0.47
CA TRP A 196 6.61 15.70 -0.49
C TRP A 196 7.62 15.96 -1.61
N LYS A 197 8.90 16.17 -1.24
CA LYS A 197 9.98 16.37 -2.23
C LYS A 197 10.09 15.17 -3.16
N GLN A 198 9.98 13.96 -2.63
CA GLN A 198 10.00 12.73 -3.42
C GLN A 198 8.77 12.62 -4.33
N ALA A 199 7.57 12.93 -3.84
CA ALA A 199 6.34 12.90 -4.62
C ALA A 199 6.38 13.89 -5.80
N VAL A 200 6.83 15.12 -5.55
CA VAL A 200 6.99 16.17 -6.58
C VAL A 200 8.04 15.74 -7.62
N LYS A 201 9.17 15.19 -7.19
CA LYS A 201 10.20 14.69 -8.10
C LYS A 201 9.62 13.62 -9.05
N HIS A 202 8.85 12.66 -8.52
CA HIS A 202 8.22 11.62 -9.34
C HIS A 202 7.15 12.18 -10.28
N ASP A 203 6.34 13.13 -9.83
CA ASP A 203 5.35 13.79 -10.71
C ASP A 203 6.01 14.51 -11.89
N LEU A 204 7.14 15.16 -11.66
CA LEU A 204 7.90 15.82 -12.73
C LEU A 204 8.52 14.79 -13.69
N ALA A 205 9.12 13.74 -13.16
CA ALA A 205 9.82 12.71 -13.96
C ALA A 205 8.90 12.00 -14.95
N ILE A 206 7.64 11.73 -14.56
CA ILE A 206 6.69 11.03 -15.46
C ILE A 206 6.05 11.94 -16.51
N ARG A 207 6.19 13.27 -16.40
CA ARG A 207 5.40 14.27 -17.15
C ARG A 207 5.31 13.99 -18.64
N LYS A 208 6.40 13.78 -19.32
CA LYS A 208 6.52 13.68 -20.78
C LYS A 208 6.88 12.28 -21.29
N ILE A 209 6.74 11.26 -20.48
CA ILE A 209 7.14 9.88 -20.84
C ILE A 209 6.24 9.29 -21.93
N ARG A 210 5.02 9.80 -22.13
CA ARG A 210 4.04 9.22 -23.05
C ARG A 210 3.40 10.24 -24.02
N PRO A 211 4.18 10.86 -24.91
CA PRO A 211 3.61 11.77 -25.91
C PRO A 211 2.48 11.10 -26.72
N PRO A 212 1.41 11.81 -27.10
CA PRO A 212 1.22 13.25 -26.90
C PRO A 212 0.71 13.63 -25.50
N TYR A 213 0.48 12.65 -24.62
CA TYR A 213 -0.13 12.90 -23.30
C TYR A 213 0.89 13.34 -22.27
N ASP A 214 0.50 14.35 -21.48
CA ASP A 214 1.14 14.68 -20.20
C ASP A 214 0.59 13.77 -19.09
N LEU A 215 1.48 13.31 -18.19
CA LEU A 215 1.14 12.44 -17.07
C LEU A 215 1.24 13.21 -15.73
N PHE A 216 0.29 12.91 -14.83
CA PHE A 216 0.19 13.56 -13.52
C PHE A 216 -0.15 12.54 -12.44
N VAL A 217 0.41 12.70 -11.26
CA VAL A 217 0.02 11.88 -10.10
C VAL A 217 -1.27 12.41 -9.43
N CYS A 218 -1.60 13.67 -9.65
CA CYS A 218 -2.81 14.28 -9.09
C CYS A 218 -3.96 14.28 -10.11
N ASN A 219 -5.19 14.00 -9.63
CA ASN A 219 -6.41 13.99 -10.46
C ASN A 219 -6.76 15.36 -11.06
N GLN A 220 -6.21 16.46 -10.50
CA GLN A 220 -6.38 17.80 -11.06
C GLN A 220 -5.63 18.01 -12.38
N ARG A 221 -4.77 17.05 -12.78
CA ARG A 221 -3.95 17.13 -14.01
C ARG A 221 -3.13 18.43 -14.09
N LYS A 222 -2.57 18.81 -12.94
CA LYS A 222 -1.63 19.92 -12.78
C LYS A 222 -0.34 19.40 -12.15
N PRO A 223 0.79 20.07 -12.30
CA PRO A 223 1.98 19.77 -11.52
C PRO A 223 1.64 19.65 -10.04
N LEU A 224 2.10 18.58 -9.38
CA LEU A 224 1.72 18.26 -8.00
C LEU A 224 1.92 19.45 -7.05
N ALA A 225 3.00 20.20 -7.23
CA ALA A 225 3.28 21.40 -6.44
C ALA A 225 2.28 22.56 -6.65
N LYS A 226 1.44 22.49 -7.72
CA LYS A 226 0.42 23.50 -8.04
C LYS A 226 -1.00 22.98 -7.79
N CYS A 227 -1.15 21.77 -7.22
CA CYS A 227 -2.45 21.21 -6.89
C CYS A 227 -3.01 21.83 -5.61
N ASP A 228 -4.32 22.08 -5.62
CA ASP A 228 -5.07 22.53 -4.46
C ASP A 228 -5.56 21.32 -3.64
N PHE A 229 -5.08 21.22 -2.41
CA PHE A 229 -5.49 20.19 -1.45
C PHE A 229 -6.21 20.78 -0.24
N ASP A 230 -6.47 22.08 -0.20
CA ASP A 230 -7.10 22.74 0.91
C ASP A 230 -8.55 22.25 1.07
N ASN A 231 -8.99 22.12 2.32
CA ASN A 231 -10.38 21.82 2.65
C ASN A 231 -11.20 23.12 2.69
N LEU A 232 -12.49 22.99 2.99
CA LEU A 232 -13.38 24.15 3.09
C LEU A 232 -13.00 25.05 4.28
N GLU A 233 -12.53 24.46 5.38
CA GLU A 233 -12.08 25.18 6.58
C GLU A 233 -10.81 26.00 6.28
N ASP A 234 -9.85 25.41 5.54
CA ASP A 234 -8.64 26.12 5.09
C ASP A 234 -9.01 27.33 4.18
N LYS A 235 -10.18 27.29 3.54
CA LYS A 235 -10.72 28.34 2.68
C LYS A 235 -11.64 29.34 3.41
N GLY A 236 -11.69 29.25 4.75
CA GLY A 236 -12.49 30.15 5.57
C GLY A 236 -14.01 29.85 5.60
N GLN A 237 -14.42 28.69 5.10
CA GLN A 237 -15.82 28.25 5.27
C GLN A 237 -15.98 27.51 6.59
N MET A 238 -16.80 28.06 7.50
CA MET A 238 -17.18 27.36 8.72
C MET A 238 -18.05 26.14 8.38
N ARG A 239 -17.83 25.01 9.07
CA ARG A 239 -18.79 23.91 9.07
C ARG A 239 -20.08 24.43 9.74
N LEU A 240 -21.18 24.30 9.06
CA LEU A 240 -22.48 24.25 9.74
C LEU A 240 -22.45 22.94 10.54
N VAL A 241 -22.36 23.09 11.86
CA VAL A 241 -22.49 21.97 12.80
C VAL A 241 -23.98 21.67 12.86
N ASP A 242 -24.39 20.50 12.37
CA ASP A 242 -25.71 19.93 12.61
C ASP A 242 -25.83 19.43 14.04
#